data_9e3c3fd28b9b7b6abf19163c809ec490
#
_entry.id   9e3c3fd28b9b7b6abf19163c809ec490
#
_cell.length_a   1.000
_cell.length_b   1.000
_cell.length_c   1.000
_cell.angle_alpha   90.00
_cell.angle_beta   90.00
_cell.angle_gamma   90.00
#
_symmetry.space_group_name_H-M   'P 1'
#
loop_
_entity.id
_entity.type
_entity.pdbx_description
1 polymer ?
#
loop_
_entity_poly.entity_id
_entity_poly.type
_entity_poly.pdbx_seq_one_letter_code
_entity_poly.pdbx_strand_id
1 'polypeptide(L)'
;MKITRRDLTVAAISIVATLGVYVMAETAKPALMGSSAFDWNSMEVLTNATGSVRHVFKAPTATLDQLECHVTTLNPGTASHPPHKHVNEEVIIIKEGTVEVLVNGEWKKVGPGSVVFNASNVLHGLRNAGDTPATYHVVSWFSPGMLKEQKPD
;
A
#
# COMPACT_ATOMS: atom_id res chain seq x y z
N MET A 1 -7.23 26.26 -50.29
CA MET A 1 -6.08 25.35 -50.11
C MET A 1 -6.47 23.98 -50.62
N LYS A 2 -5.77 23.43 -51.63
CA LYS A 2 -6.11 22.13 -52.19
C LYS A 2 -5.32 21.06 -51.43
N ILE A 3 -6.03 20.13 -50.75
CA ILE A 3 -5.43 18.98 -50.08
C ILE A 3 -4.89 18.02 -51.15
N THR A 4 -3.62 17.67 -51.06
CA THR A 4 -2.98 16.76 -52.03
C THR A 4 -3.04 15.32 -51.54
N ARG A 5 -2.86 14.32 -52.45
CA ARG A 5 -2.80 12.90 -52.09
C ARG A 5 -1.66 12.62 -51.06
N ARG A 6 -0.57 13.39 -51.15
CA ARG A 6 0.55 13.30 -50.21
C ARG A 6 0.15 13.73 -48.80
N ASP A 7 -0.66 14.80 -48.68
CA ASP A 7 -1.13 15.31 -47.38
C ASP A 7 -2.05 14.28 -46.70
N LEU A 8 -2.92 13.61 -47.47
CA LEU A 8 -3.77 12.52 -46.99
C LEU A 8 -2.96 11.29 -46.54
N THR A 9 -1.88 10.95 -47.26
CA THR A 9 -1.02 9.82 -46.93
C THR A 9 -0.24 10.08 -45.62
N VAL A 10 0.30 11.30 -45.46
CA VAL A 10 1.01 11.72 -44.25
C VAL A 10 0.06 11.71 -43.03
N ALA A 11 -1.16 12.25 -43.21
CA ALA A 11 -2.16 12.22 -42.14
C ALA A 11 -2.56 10.80 -41.73
N ALA A 12 -2.77 9.90 -42.71
CA ALA A 12 -3.09 8.48 -42.43
C ALA A 12 -1.95 7.75 -41.68
N ILE A 13 -0.69 7.97 -42.10
CA ILE A 13 0.48 7.36 -41.43
C ILE A 13 0.60 7.92 -40.00
N SER A 14 0.39 9.22 -39.79
CA SER A 14 0.44 9.83 -38.45
C SER A 14 -0.65 9.29 -37.53
N ILE A 15 -1.87 9.11 -38.02
CA ILE A 15 -2.98 8.54 -37.25
C ILE A 15 -2.69 7.07 -36.87
N VAL A 16 -2.19 6.27 -37.82
CA VAL A 16 -1.85 4.87 -37.51
C VAL A 16 -0.69 4.77 -36.53
N ALA A 17 0.34 5.62 -36.63
CA ALA A 17 1.44 5.67 -35.69
C ALA A 17 0.98 6.10 -34.28
N THR A 18 0.10 7.11 -34.21
CA THR A 18 -0.44 7.61 -32.92
C THR A 18 -1.35 6.55 -32.26
N LEU A 19 -2.22 5.89 -33.02
CA LEU A 19 -3.05 4.78 -32.54
C LEU A 19 -2.21 3.59 -32.11
N GLY A 20 -1.16 3.24 -32.86
CA GLY A 20 -0.24 2.16 -32.51
C GLY A 20 0.50 2.42 -31.20
N VAL A 21 0.96 3.65 -30.94
CA VAL A 21 1.57 4.05 -29.67
C VAL A 21 0.57 4.03 -28.52
N TYR A 22 -0.67 4.47 -28.77
CA TYR A 22 -1.73 4.47 -27.75
C TYR A 22 -2.14 3.05 -27.34
N VAL A 23 -2.24 2.12 -28.32
CA VAL A 23 -2.56 0.69 -28.05
C VAL A 23 -1.39 -0.03 -27.35
N MET A 24 -0.14 0.36 -27.62
CA MET A 24 1.03 -0.23 -26.94
C MET A 24 1.24 0.33 -25.52
N ALA A 25 0.64 1.48 -25.20
CA ALA A 25 0.61 2.03 -23.83
C ALA A 25 -0.48 1.38 -22.94
N GLU A 26 -1.35 0.53 -23.53
CA GLU A 26 -2.37 -0.18 -22.80
C GLU A 26 -1.77 -1.35 -22.01
N THR A 27 -1.29 -1.00 -20.81
CA THR A 27 -1.32 -1.85 -19.63
C THR A 27 -0.63 -3.21 -19.74
N ALA A 28 0.69 -3.22 -19.67
CA ALA A 28 1.32 -4.41 -19.10
C ALA A 28 0.72 -4.62 -17.69
N LYS A 29 -0.09 -5.68 -17.53
CA LYS A 29 -0.57 -6.05 -16.19
C LYS A 29 0.65 -6.17 -15.26
N PRO A 30 0.61 -5.57 -14.06
CA PRO A 30 1.71 -5.70 -13.14
C PRO A 30 2.03 -7.19 -12.93
N ALA A 31 3.31 -7.52 -12.90
CA ALA A 31 3.74 -8.90 -12.70
C ALA A 31 3.23 -9.39 -11.33
N LEU A 32 2.67 -10.60 -11.31
CA LEU A 32 2.24 -11.22 -10.07
C LEU A 32 3.45 -11.51 -9.18
N MET A 33 3.34 -11.20 -7.90
CA MET A 33 4.36 -11.56 -6.93
C MET A 33 4.40 -13.07 -6.73
N GLY A 34 5.57 -13.66 -7.00
CA GLY A 34 5.88 -15.06 -6.72
C GLY A 34 6.40 -15.26 -5.29
N SER A 35 6.75 -16.51 -4.95
CA SER A 35 7.41 -16.84 -3.69
C SER A 35 8.72 -16.07 -3.56
N SER A 36 8.89 -15.32 -2.47
CA SER A 36 10.02 -14.41 -2.27
C SER A 36 10.44 -14.39 -0.81
N ALA A 37 11.72 -14.11 -0.56
CA ALA A 37 12.28 -13.81 0.75
C ALA A 37 12.84 -12.39 0.75
N PHE A 38 12.56 -11.64 1.80
CA PHE A 38 12.97 -10.25 1.95
C PHE A 38 13.90 -10.14 3.16
N ASP A 39 15.18 -9.87 2.90
CA ASP A 39 16.17 -9.69 3.97
C ASP A 39 15.99 -8.35 4.67
N TRP A 40 15.92 -8.38 5.99
CA TRP A 40 15.71 -7.20 6.83
C TRP A 40 16.73 -6.10 6.58
N ASN A 41 18.00 -6.45 6.39
CA ASN A 41 19.08 -5.49 6.25
C ASN A 41 19.16 -4.88 4.85
N SER A 42 18.53 -5.52 3.85
CA SER A 42 18.50 -5.01 2.47
C SER A 42 17.35 -4.02 2.21
N MET A 43 16.39 -3.91 3.14
CA MET A 43 15.25 -3.01 2.97
C MET A 43 15.62 -1.56 3.27
N GLU A 44 15.21 -0.65 2.39
CA GLU A 44 15.35 0.79 2.61
C GLU A 44 14.57 1.24 3.84
N VAL A 45 15.18 2.13 4.63
CA VAL A 45 14.55 2.75 5.81
C VAL A 45 14.20 4.19 5.48
N LEU A 46 12.92 4.50 5.45
CA LEU A 46 12.42 5.86 5.32
C LEU A 46 12.09 6.42 6.71
N THR A 47 12.72 7.53 7.08
CA THR A 47 12.57 8.16 8.40
C THR A 47 11.78 9.46 8.30
N ASN A 48 10.93 9.70 9.29
CA ASN A 48 10.16 10.94 9.43
C ASN A 48 10.09 11.39 10.91
N ALA A 49 9.31 12.42 11.20
CA ALA A 49 9.19 12.98 12.56
C ALA A 49 8.58 11.98 13.58
N THR A 50 7.75 11.05 13.15
CA THR A 50 7.07 10.09 14.04
C THR A 50 7.82 8.76 14.19
N GLY A 51 8.82 8.51 13.35
CA GLY A 51 9.59 7.27 13.40
C GLY A 51 10.18 6.86 12.05
N SER A 52 10.07 5.60 11.70
CA SER A 52 10.56 5.07 10.43
C SER A 52 9.67 3.97 9.86
N VAL A 53 9.76 3.75 8.55
CA VAL A 53 9.08 2.67 7.85
C VAL A 53 10.04 1.93 6.92
N ARG A 54 9.83 0.62 6.79
CA ARG A 54 10.42 -0.26 5.77
C ARG A 54 9.31 -0.85 4.93
N HIS A 55 9.30 -0.58 3.64
CA HIS A 55 8.41 -1.24 2.70
C HIS A 55 9.00 -2.59 2.32
N VAL A 56 8.26 -3.67 2.57
CA VAL A 56 8.69 -5.03 2.24
C VAL A 56 8.26 -5.38 0.83
N PHE A 57 6.97 -5.29 0.54
CA PHE A 57 6.40 -5.47 -0.79
C PHE A 57 5.02 -4.81 -0.91
N LYS A 58 4.66 -4.51 -2.16
CA LYS A 58 3.32 -4.09 -2.56
C LYS A 58 3.08 -4.54 -4.00
N ALA A 59 2.31 -5.61 -4.21
CA ALA A 59 2.11 -6.20 -5.52
C ALA A 59 0.82 -7.03 -5.60
N PRO A 60 0.26 -7.25 -6.80
CA PRO A 60 -0.79 -8.24 -7.01
C PRO A 60 -0.24 -9.65 -6.82
N THR A 61 -1.11 -10.57 -6.39
CA THR A 61 -0.81 -11.99 -6.26
C THR A 61 -1.78 -12.83 -7.11
N ALA A 62 -1.62 -14.15 -7.11
CA ALA A 62 -2.53 -15.05 -7.85
C ALA A 62 -3.99 -14.98 -7.33
N THR A 63 -4.22 -14.53 -6.09
CA THR A 63 -5.53 -14.55 -5.43
C THR A 63 -5.99 -13.20 -4.92
N LEU A 64 -5.14 -12.17 -4.95
CA LEU A 64 -5.42 -10.83 -4.44
C LEU A 64 -5.09 -9.77 -5.51
N ASP A 65 -5.91 -8.74 -5.60
CA ASP A 65 -5.63 -7.58 -6.44
C ASP A 65 -4.36 -6.85 -5.95
N GLN A 66 -4.13 -6.82 -4.65
CA GLN A 66 -2.90 -6.32 -4.03
C GLN A 66 -2.67 -6.99 -2.68
N LEU A 67 -1.43 -7.32 -2.41
CA LEU A 67 -0.92 -7.66 -1.09
C LEU A 67 0.22 -6.68 -0.77
N GLU A 68 0.18 -6.08 0.42
CA GLU A 68 1.19 -5.15 0.90
C GLU A 68 1.72 -5.60 2.26
N CYS A 69 3.01 -5.43 2.48
CA CYS A 69 3.62 -5.54 3.79
C CYS A 69 4.62 -4.39 4.01
N HIS A 70 4.52 -3.77 5.17
CA HIS A 70 5.54 -2.83 5.64
C HIS A 70 5.77 -3.02 7.15
N VAL A 71 6.89 -2.47 7.62
CA VAL A 71 7.24 -2.47 9.05
C VAL A 71 7.41 -1.03 9.50
N THR A 72 6.65 -0.64 10.52
CA THR A 72 6.73 0.69 11.11
C THR A 72 7.37 0.62 12.47
N THR A 73 8.26 1.57 12.76
CA THR A 73 8.80 1.82 14.11
C THR A 73 8.38 3.23 14.51
N LEU A 74 7.60 3.37 15.57
CA LEU A 74 7.14 4.65 16.11
C LEU A 74 7.99 5.09 17.30
N ASN A 75 8.35 6.37 17.33
CA ASN A 75 8.91 7.01 18.49
C ASN A 75 7.92 6.98 19.67
N PRO A 76 8.39 7.08 20.93
CA PRO A 76 7.51 7.16 22.10
C PRO A 76 6.46 8.27 21.97
N GLY A 77 5.21 7.95 22.32
CA GLY A 77 4.10 8.91 22.31
C GLY A 77 3.60 9.35 20.94
N THR A 78 4.09 8.74 19.83
CA THR A 78 3.67 9.15 18.47
C THR A 78 2.71 8.14 17.85
N ALA A 79 2.02 8.58 16.79
CA ALA A 79 1.24 7.76 15.86
C ALA A 79 1.69 8.05 14.43
N SER A 80 1.58 7.08 13.53
CA SER A 80 1.92 7.28 12.11
C SER A 80 0.94 8.24 11.41
N HIS A 81 -0.32 8.18 11.80
CA HIS A 81 -1.44 8.99 11.28
C HIS A 81 -2.60 8.99 12.29
N PRO A 82 -3.56 9.93 12.17
CA PRO A 82 -4.80 9.92 12.95
C PRO A 82 -5.63 8.64 12.69
N PRO A 83 -6.56 8.28 13.60
CA PRO A 83 -7.52 7.22 13.33
C PRO A 83 -8.27 7.44 12.02
N HIS A 84 -8.39 6.39 11.21
CA HIS A 84 -8.95 6.42 9.87
C HIS A 84 -9.66 5.11 9.52
N LYS A 85 -10.19 5.03 8.31
CA LYS A 85 -10.80 3.82 7.75
C LYS A 85 -10.51 3.72 6.26
N HIS A 86 -10.36 2.51 5.77
CA HIS A 86 -10.14 2.20 4.35
C HIS A 86 -10.83 0.91 3.96
N VAL A 87 -10.98 0.67 2.65
CA VAL A 87 -11.71 -0.50 2.12
C VAL A 87 -10.94 -1.81 2.25
N ASN A 88 -9.61 -1.78 2.23
CA ASN A 88 -8.80 -2.97 2.45
C ASN A 88 -8.82 -3.41 3.91
N GLU A 89 -8.63 -4.68 4.13
CA GLU A 89 -8.41 -5.26 5.46
C GLU A 89 -6.91 -5.29 5.77
N GLU A 90 -6.56 -5.29 7.05
CA GLU A 90 -5.18 -5.41 7.49
C GLU A 90 -5.02 -6.20 8.77
N VAL A 91 -3.86 -6.84 8.90
CA VAL A 91 -3.37 -7.45 10.13
C VAL A 91 -2.12 -6.70 10.58
N ILE A 92 -2.08 -6.34 11.87
CA ILE A 92 -0.91 -5.76 12.52
C ILE A 92 -0.35 -6.77 13.52
N ILE A 93 0.96 -7.00 13.47
CA ILE A 93 1.68 -7.89 14.39
C ILE A 93 2.70 -7.06 15.16
N ILE A 94 2.52 -6.96 16.47
CA ILE A 94 3.43 -6.19 17.34
C ILE A 94 4.70 -6.99 17.56
N LYS A 95 5.83 -6.42 17.12
CA LYS A 95 7.16 -7.03 17.27
C LYS A 95 7.83 -6.58 18.57
N GLU A 96 7.81 -5.26 18.85
CA GLU A 96 8.52 -4.66 19.97
C GLU A 96 7.73 -3.46 20.52
N GLY A 97 7.94 -3.14 21.79
CA GLY A 97 7.33 -1.98 22.45
C GLY A 97 5.88 -2.22 22.89
N THR A 98 5.23 -1.15 23.33
CA THR A 98 3.85 -1.19 23.80
C THR A 98 3.04 -0.18 23.00
N VAL A 99 1.94 -0.62 22.42
CA VAL A 99 1.06 0.23 21.63
C VAL A 99 -0.36 0.25 22.19
N GLU A 100 -1.09 1.31 21.90
CA GLU A 100 -2.55 1.33 22.00
C GLU A 100 -3.15 1.26 20.61
N VAL A 101 -4.16 0.40 20.47
CA VAL A 101 -4.90 0.17 19.22
C VAL A 101 -6.36 0.51 19.43
N LEU A 102 -6.95 1.24 18.46
CA LEU A 102 -8.38 1.59 18.49
C LEU A 102 -9.18 0.46 17.84
N VAL A 103 -9.95 -0.26 18.64
CA VAL A 103 -10.79 -1.38 18.20
C VAL A 103 -12.22 -1.17 18.71
N ASN A 104 -13.20 -1.13 17.81
CA ASN A 104 -14.62 -0.93 18.13
C ASN A 104 -14.89 0.33 18.98
N GLY A 105 -14.15 1.40 18.71
CA GLY A 105 -14.29 2.68 19.43
C GLY A 105 -13.54 2.78 20.77
N GLU A 106 -12.83 1.72 21.18
CA GLU A 106 -12.06 1.67 22.44
C GLU A 106 -10.56 1.50 22.18
N TRP A 107 -9.75 2.26 22.92
CA TRP A 107 -8.30 2.08 22.91
C TRP A 107 -7.90 0.91 23.81
N LYS A 108 -7.19 -0.07 23.24
CA LYS A 108 -6.68 -1.25 23.95
C LYS A 108 -5.17 -1.29 23.90
N LYS A 109 -4.55 -1.47 25.08
CA LYS A 109 -3.10 -1.58 25.20
C LYS A 109 -2.66 -3.01 24.91
N VAL A 110 -1.70 -3.18 24.00
CA VAL A 110 -1.15 -4.48 23.60
C VAL A 110 0.38 -4.40 23.45
N GLY A 111 1.05 -5.53 23.58
CA GLY A 111 2.51 -5.65 23.55
C GLY A 111 2.99 -6.69 22.53
N PRO A 112 4.29 -7.03 22.56
CA PRO A 112 4.93 -7.95 21.61
C PRO A 112 4.20 -9.29 21.51
N GLY A 113 4.10 -9.81 20.28
CA GLY A 113 3.38 -11.06 19.95
C GLY A 113 1.87 -10.87 19.75
N SER A 114 1.31 -9.71 20.11
CA SER A 114 -0.10 -9.42 19.87
C SER A 114 -0.40 -9.25 18.39
N VAL A 115 -1.59 -9.70 18.00
CA VAL A 115 -2.13 -9.56 16.63
C VAL A 115 -3.40 -8.74 16.67
N VAL A 116 -3.50 -7.74 15.79
CA VAL A 116 -4.67 -6.89 15.61
C VAL A 116 -5.20 -7.11 14.21
N PHE A 117 -6.51 -7.26 14.07
CA PHE A 117 -7.20 -7.30 12.78
C PHE A 117 -8.09 -6.08 12.64
N ASN A 118 -7.89 -5.32 11.59
CA ASN A 118 -8.71 -4.18 11.21
C ASN A 118 -9.58 -4.57 9.99
N ALA A 119 -10.88 -4.63 10.22
CA ALA A 119 -11.84 -4.97 9.18
C ALA A 119 -12.07 -3.80 8.21
N SER A 120 -12.48 -4.13 6.98
CA SER A 120 -12.82 -3.16 5.94
C SER A 120 -13.78 -2.07 6.44
N ASN A 121 -13.45 -0.80 6.17
CA ASN A 121 -14.27 0.38 6.50
C ASN A 121 -14.59 0.59 7.99
N VAL A 122 -13.89 -0.09 8.90
CA VAL A 122 -14.02 0.10 10.35
C VAL A 122 -12.96 1.12 10.82
N LEU A 123 -13.38 2.11 11.64
CA LEU A 123 -12.46 3.10 12.22
C LEU A 123 -11.44 2.41 13.12
N HIS A 124 -10.18 2.61 12.82
CA HIS A 124 -9.06 2.04 13.57
C HIS A 124 -7.89 3.05 13.67
N GLY A 125 -6.93 2.74 14.53
CA GLY A 125 -5.73 3.55 14.72
C GLY A 125 -4.75 2.83 15.64
N LEU A 126 -3.48 3.25 15.58
CA LEU A 126 -2.41 2.74 16.43
C LEU A 126 -1.51 3.89 16.85
N ARG A 127 -1.10 3.88 18.14
CA ARG A 127 -0.11 4.81 18.67
C ARG A 127 0.85 4.10 19.62
N ASN A 128 2.08 4.57 19.67
CA ASN A 128 3.03 4.11 20.67
C ASN A 128 2.65 4.68 22.05
N ALA A 129 2.27 3.82 22.98
CA ALA A 129 1.85 4.16 24.34
C ALA A 129 2.92 3.82 25.39
N GLY A 130 4.13 3.45 24.94
CA GLY A 130 5.29 3.20 25.78
C GLY A 130 6.26 4.36 25.78
N ASP A 131 7.32 4.20 26.56
CA ASP A 131 8.46 5.11 26.69
C ASP A 131 9.67 4.72 25.84
N THR A 132 9.57 3.62 25.11
CA THR A 132 10.55 3.12 24.14
C THR A 132 9.95 3.04 22.73
N PRO A 133 10.74 2.99 21.66
CA PRO A 133 10.23 2.76 20.32
C PRO A 133 9.36 1.50 20.24
N ALA A 134 8.31 1.54 19.44
CA ALA A 134 7.44 0.40 19.18
C ALA A 134 7.50 0.01 17.70
N THR A 135 7.76 -1.26 17.42
CA THR A 135 7.89 -1.80 16.06
C THR A 135 6.78 -2.82 15.80
N TYR A 136 6.14 -2.70 14.64
CA TYR A 136 5.08 -3.62 14.22
C TYR A 136 5.08 -3.82 12.71
N HIS A 137 4.65 -5.01 12.28
CA HIS A 137 4.39 -5.35 10.89
C HIS A 137 2.93 -5.06 10.57
N VAL A 138 2.70 -4.49 9.39
CA VAL A 138 1.36 -4.33 8.80
C VAL A 138 1.32 -5.19 7.54
N VAL A 139 0.31 -6.05 7.44
CA VAL A 139 0.00 -6.81 6.24
C VAL A 139 -1.42 -6.45 5.83
N SER A 140 -1.57 -5.85 4.66
CA SER A 140 -2.87 -5.42 4.15
C SER A 140 -3.12 -5.98 2.75
N TRP A 141 -4.39 -6.14 2.40
CA TRP A 141 -4.74 -6.73 1.11
C TRP A 141 -6.04 -6.18 0.54
N PHE A 142 -6.12 -6.23 -0.78
CA PHE A 142 -7.34 -6.03 -1.54
C PHE A 142 -7.76 -7.35 -2.17
N SER A 143 -8.96 -7.83 -1.82
CA SER A 143 -9.60 -8.97 -2.48
C SER A 143 -9.94 -8.64 -3.94
N PRO A 144 -10.13 -9.66 -4.82
CA PRO A 144 -10.43 -9.41 -6.22
C PRO A 144 -11.62 -8.47 -6.44
N GLY A 145 -11.39 -7.40 -7.20
CA GLY A 145 -12.35 -6.35 -7.51
C GLY A 145 -12.37 -5.18 -6.53
N MET A 146 -11.84 -5.32 -5.30
CA MET A 146 -11.93 -4.28 -4.27
C MET A 146 -10.96 -3.11 -4.48
N LEU A 147 -9.87 -3.30 -5.18
CA LEU A 147 -8.91 -2.21 -5.46
C LEU A 147 -9.58 -1.03 -6.21
N LYS A 148 -10.62 -1.31 -7.01
CA LYS A 148 -11.37 -0.30 -7.75
C LYS A 148 -12.30 0.54 -6.85
N GLU A 149 -12.60 0.08 -5.65
CA GLU A 149 -13.48 0.74 -4.68
C GLU A 149 -12.72 1.74 -3.80
N GLN A 150 -11.39 1.68 -3.82
CA GLN A 150 -10.57 2.65 -3.10
C GLN A 150 -10.73 4.04 -3.73
N LYS A 151 -11.28 4.98 -2.97
CA LYS A 151 -11.27 6.39 -3.39
C LYS A 151 -9.84 6.93 -3.27
N PRO A 152 -9.38 7.75 -4.23
CA PRO A 152 -8.13 8.47 -4.05
C PRO A 152 -8.26 9.40 -2.84
N ASP A 153 -7.22 9.42 -1.99
CA ASP A 153 -7.06 10.35 -0.85
C ASP A 153 -6.93 11.80 -1.34
#